data_d8b32d31172968c77ea893d7228c5115
#
_entry.id   d8b32d31172968c77ea893d7228c5115
#
_cell.length_a   1.000
_cell.length_b   1.000
_cell.length_c   1.000
_cell.angle_alpha   90.00
_cell.angle_beta   90.00
_cell.angle_gamma   90.00
#
_symmetry.space_group_name_H-M   'P 1'
#
loop_
_entity.id
_entity.type
_entity.pdbx_description
1 polymer ?
#
loop_
_entity_poly.entity_id
_entity_poly.type
_entity_poly.pdbx_seq_one_letter_code
_entity_poly.pdbx_strand_id
1 'polypeptide(L)'
;MFSFSSELQKVRWQYSHMKMNKKVFDFLQHNEAKYDADGSSVKFGDPNSNIIVTVFSNPYCNPCAAMHKRLQVLYFSNTCLIQYIFTSFNPEWNKINKYLIAVYQQYGAEKAWEVYTEWYDNGKYSQESFFDKFHLDMNSDDIEREFQRHEQWKRSTKFNATPTILVNGGKIPYGYNIEDVQYLS
;
A
#
# COMPACT_ATOMS: atom_id res chain seq x y z
N MET A 1 -10.52 16.21 43.06
CA MET A 1 -11.11 16.77 41.81
C MET A 1 -10.15 16.44 40.67
N PHE A 2 -10.44 15.40 39.86
CA PHE A 2 -9.63 15.10 38.67
C PHE A 2 -9.88 16.20 37.64
N SER A 3 -8.82 16.78 37.10
CA SER A 3 -8.96 17.83 36.08
C SER A 3 -9.54 17.23 34.82
N PHE A 4 -10.33 17.97 34.06
CA PHE A 4 -10.86 17.60 32.74
C PHE A 4 -9.77 17.04 31.80
N SER A 5 -8.52 17.51 31.95
CA SER A 5 -7.38 17.04 31.18
C SER A 5 -6.98 15.58 31.54
N SER A 6 -7.11 15.17 32.82
CA SER A 6 -6.75 13.81 33.24
C SER A 6 -7.79 12.78 32.78
N GLU A 7 -9.08 13.15 32.77
CA GLU A 7 -10.14 12.30 32.22
C GLU A 7 -9.99 12.13 30.72
N LEU A 8 -9.70 13.21 29.99
CA LEU A 8 -9.44 13.15 28.54
C LEU A 8 -8.23 12.28 28.21
N GLN A 9 -7.16 12.36 28.99
CA GLN A 9 -5.98 11.50 28.82
C GLN A 9 -6.32 10.02 29.05
N LYS A 10 -7.11 9.72 30.09
CA LYS A 10 -7.57 8.37 30.37
C LYS A 10 -8.41 7.79 29.23
N VAL A 11 -9.37 8.57 28.72
CA VAL A 11 -10.21 8.15 27.58
C VAL A 11 -9.36 7.91 26.32
N ARG A 12 -8.42 8.80 26.03
CA ARG A 12 -7.48 8.64 24.89
C ARG A 12 -6.65 7.36 25.03
N TRP A 13 -6.15 7.10 26.23
CA TRP A 13 -5.37 5.89 26.50
C TRP A 13 -6.22 4.62 26.29
N GLN A 14 -7.44 4.59 26.86
CA GLN A 14 -8.36 3.46 26.69
C GLN A 14 -8.72 3.24 25.21
N TYR A 15 -9.02 4.31 24.48
CA TYR A 15 -9.32 4.26 23.05
C TYR A 15 -8.13 3.71 22.25
N SER A 16 -6.91 4.21 22.48
CA SER A 16 -5.71 3.74 21.81
C SER A 16 -5.46 2.25 22.11
N HIS A 17 -5.60 1.85 23.36
CA HIS A 17 -5.41 0.44 23.78
C HIS A 17 -6.42 -0.50 23.12
N MET A 18 -7.67 -0.06 23.00
CA MET A 18 -8.70 -0.81 22.27
C MET A 18 -8.37 -0.94 20.76
N LYS A 19 -7.89 0.13 20.14
CA LYS A 19 -7.50 0.12 18.70
C LYS A 19 -6.32 -0.81 18.40
N MET A 20 -5.41 -1.00 19.35
CA MET A 20 -4.25 -1.91 19.19
C MET A 20 -4.65 -3.39 19.37
N ASN A 21 -5.90 -3.68 19.69
CA ASN A 21 -6.37 -5.05 19.85
C ASN A 21 -6.83 -5.63 18.50
N LYS A 22 -6.05 -6.59 17.99
CA LYS A 22 -6.37 -7.27 16.72
C LYS A 22 -7.76 -7.88 16.69
N LYS A 23 -8.25 -8.45 17.80
CA LYS A 23 -9.60 -9.04 17.86
C LYS A 23 -10.69 -7.99 17.63
N VAL A 24 -10.50 -6.78 18.14
CA VAL A 24 -11.42 -5.65 17.90
C VAL A 24 -11.40 -5.25 16.43
N PHE A 25 -10.21 -5.14 15.85
CA PHE A 25 -10.05 -4.83 14.42
C PHE A 25 -10.74 -5.89 13.56
N ASP A 26 -10.46 -7.18 13.80
CA ASP A 26 -11.02 -8.30 13.05
C ASP A 26 -12.56 -8.35 13.17
N PHE A 27 -13.08 -8.09 14.36
CA PHE A 27 -14.52 -8.01 14.60
C PHE A 27 -15.18 -6.88 13.80
N LEU A 28 -14.57 -5.71 13.77
CA LEU A 28 -15.10 -4.57 13.00
C LEU A 28 -15.04 -4.83 11.48
N GLN A 29 -14.10 -5.64 11.02
CA GLN A 29 -14.02 -6.07 9.62
C GLN A 29 -14.94 -7.25 9.27
N HIS A 30 -15.56 -7.90 10.25
CA HIS A 30 -16.25 -9.18 10.05
C HIS A 30 -17.36 -9.12 8.98
N ASN A 31 -18.08 -8.02 8.91
CA ASN A 31 -19.19 -7.82 7.96
C ASN A 31 -18.77 -7.08 6.67
N GLU A 32 -17.48 -6.75 6.52
CA GLU A 32 -16.98 -6.09 5.32
C GLU A 32 -16.70 -7.11 4.21
N ALA A 33 -16.86 -6.66 2.96
CA ALA A 33 -16.47 -7.47 1.81
C ALA A 33 -14.98 -7.79 1.86
N LYS A 34 -14.63 -9.05 1.61
CA LYS A 34 -13.25 -9.51 1.52
C LYS A 34 -12.85 -9.69 0.06
N TYR A 35 -11.68 -9.19 -0.28
CA TYR A 35 -11.08 -9.26 -1.59
C TYR A 35 -9.84 -10.13 -1.56
N ASP A 36 -9.51 -10.71 -2.71
CA ASP A 36 -8.32 -11.55 -2.84
C ASP A 36 -7.06 -10.78 -2.43
N ALA A 37 -6.31 -11.35 -1.50
CA ALA A 37 -5.06 -10.77 -1.02
C ALA A 37 -3.86 -11.08 -1.93
N ASP A 38 -4.01 -11.97 -2.95
CA ASP A 38 -2.89 -12.39 -3.81
C ASP A 38 -2.94 -11.73 -5.20
N GLY A 39 -3.12 -10.41 -5.22
CA GLY A 39 -3.21 -9.61 -6.44
C GLY A 39 -1.88 -9.20 -7.06
N SER A 40 -0.73 -9.41 -6.38
CA SER A 40 0.57 -8.92 -6.85
C SER A 40 1.74 -9.65 -6.22
N SER A 41 2.86 -9.76 -6.96
CA SER A 41 4.16 -10.17 -6.44
C SER A 41 4.99 -9.00 -5.89
N VAL A 42 4.57 -7.76 -6.12
CA VAL A 42 5.25 -6.55 -5.63
C VAL A 42 4.97 -6.35 -4.15
N LYS A 43 5.86 -6.90 -3.30
CA LYS A 43 5.67 -7.01 -1.85
C LYS A 43 6.87 -6.46 -1.09
N PHE A 44 6.61 -5.77 0.03
CA PHE A 44 7.59 -5.12 0.89
C PHE A 44 7.32 -5.44 2.36
N GLY A 45 8.36 -5.47 3.19
CA GLY A 45 8.25 -5.74 4.61
C GLY A 45 8.36 -7.22 4.96
N ASP A 46 7.77 -7.65 6.08
CA ASP A 46 7.92 -9.01 6.59
C ASP A 46 7.08 -10.03 5.80
N PRO A 47 7.71 -10.95 5.05
CA PRO A 47 7.00 -11.99 4.29
C PRO A 47 6.28 -13.02 5.17
N ASN A 48 6.63 -13.11 6.46
CA ASN A 48 6.01 -14.03 7.43
C ASN A 48 4.88 -13.38 8.22
N SER A 49 4.60 -12.10 7.99
CA SER A 49 3.54 -11.40 8.71
C SER A 49 2.16 -11.95 8.37
N ASN A 50 1.33 -12.10 9.40
CA ASN A 50 -0.09 -12.42 9.25
C ASN A 50 -0.95 -11.19 8.85
N ILE A 51 -0.31 -10.04 8.67
CA ILE A 51 -0.98 -8.81 8.25
C ILE A 51 -0.48 -8.42 6.87
N ILE A 52 -1.40 -8.41 5.91
CA ILE A 52 -1.16 -8.00 4.53
C ILE A 52 -1.90 -6.69 4.28
N VAL A 53 -1.15 -5.65 3.95
CA VAL A 53 -1.68 -4.35 3.52
C VAL A 53 -1.63 -4.28 2.00
N THR A 54 -2.78 -4.35 1.35
CA THR A 54 -2.87 -4.20 -0.11
C THR A 54 -3.13 -2.74 -0.47
N VAL A 55 -2.29 -2.21 -1.34
CA VAL A 55 -2.29 -0.81 -1.80
C VAL A 55 -2.64 -0.77 -3.27
N PHE A 56 -3.89 -0.51 -3.60
CA PHE A 56 -4.32 -0.25 -4.98
C PHE A 56 -4.03 1.22 -5.31
N SER A 57 -3.05 1.45 -6.17
CA SER A 57 -2.41 2.76 -6.34
C SER A 57 -2.22 3.15 -7.80
N ASN A 58 -2.50 4.42 -8.10
CA ASN A 58 -2.14 5.04 -9.37
C ASN A 58 -0.90 5.92 -9.15
N PRO A 59 0.21 5.66 -9.87
CA PRO A 59 1.45 6.42 -9.70
C PRO A 59 1.33 7.93 -9.98
N TYR A 60 0.36 8.36 -10.76
CA TYR A 60 0.13 9.80 -11.02
C TYR A 60 -0.80 10.48 -10.00
N CYS A 61 -1.44 9.74 -9.13
CA CYS A 61 -2.43 10.25 -8.19
C CYS A 61 -1.76 10.92 -6.97
N ASN A 62 -2.10 12.17 -6.67
CA ASN A 62 -1.56 12.89 -5.50
C ASN A 62 -1.97 12.26 -4.15
N PRO A 63 -3.23 11.86 -3.94
CA PRO A 63 -3.59 11.10 -2.75
C PRO A 63 -2.82 9.79 -2.59
N CYS A 64 -2.43 9.12 -3.70
CA CYS A 64 -1.59 7.93 -3.65
C CYS A 64 -0.17 8.25 -3.17
N ALA A 65 0.40 9.37 -3.62
CA ALA A 65 1.69 9.85 -3.12
C ALA A 65 1.64 10.14 -1.61
N ALA A 66 0.59 10.80 -1.15
CA ALA A 66 0.39 11.05 0.29
C ALA A 66 0.23 9.73 1.08
N MET A 67 -0.46 8.73 0.52
CA MET A 67 -0.59 7.42 1.12
C MET A 67 0.74 6.67 1.17
N HIS A 68 1.53 6.68 0.09
CA HIS A 68 2.86 6.07 0.07
C HIS A 68 3.75 6.63 1.19
N LYS A 69 3.71 7.94 1.40
CA LYS A 69 4.43 8.59 2.49
C LYS A 69 4.00 8.10 3.88
N ARG A 70 2.71 7.85 4.09
CA ARG A 70 2.19 7.29 5.34
C ARG A 70 2.57 5.82 5.54
N LEU A 71 2.65 5.05 4.45
CA LEU A 71 3.07 3.64 4.48
C LEU A 71 4.54 3.44 4.89
N GLN A 72 5.37 4.49 4.85
CA GLN A 72 6.77 4.41 5.31
C GLN A 72 6.86 3.94 6.77
N VAL A 73 5.92 4.33 7.62
CA VAL A 73 5.88 3.86 9.03
C VAL A 73 5.77 2.34 9.10
N LEU A 74 4.91 1.75 8.27
CA LEU A 74 4.73 0.29 8.20
C LEU A 74 5.95 -0.41 7.58
N TYR A 75 6.53 0.18 6.54
CA TYR A 75 7.73 -0.35 5.91
C TYR A 75 8.91 -0.42 6.88
N PHE A 76 9.19 0.68 7.61
CA PHE A 76 10.31 0.74 8.55
C PHE A 76 10.05 -0.06 9.84
N SER A 77 8.80 -0.20 10.28
CA SER A 77 8.48 -1.05 11.44
C SER A 77 8.60 -2.55 11.13
N ASN A 78 8.53 -2.93 9.85
CA ASN A 78 8.61 -4.30 9.37
C ASN A 78 7.62 -5.26 10.08
N THR A 79 6.43 -4.77 10.42
CA THR A 79 5.41 -5.52 11.17
C THR A 79 4.32 -6.14 10.28
N CYS A 80 4.30 -5.77 9.01
CA CYS A 80 3.33 -6.27 8.03
C CYS A 80 3.97 -6.46 6.65
N LEU A 81 3.25 -7.17 5.78
CA LEU A 81 3.57 -7.29 4.37
C LEU A 81 2.76 -6.25 3.59
N ILE A 82 3.42 -5.32 2.91
CA ILE A 82 2.79 -4.31 2.06
C ILE A 82 2.82 -4.81 0.62
N GLN A 83 1.66 -4.94 -0.02
CA GLN A 83 1.51 -5.37 -1.41
C GLN A 83 1.02 -4.21 -2.26
N TYR A 84 1.73 -3.88 -3.34
CA TYR A 84 1.29 -2.88 -4.31
C TYR A 84 0.60 -3.51 -5.50
N ILE A 85 -0.56 -2.94 -5.88
CA ILE A 85 -1.25 -3.22 -7.13
C ILE A 85 -1.34 -1.89 -7.87
N PHE A 86 -0.51 -1.74 -8.90
CA PHE A 86 -0.49 -0.53 -9.72
C PHE A 86 -1.61 -0.54 -10.74
N THR A 87 -2.21 0.63 -10.95
CA THR A 87 -3.24 0.84 -11.95
C THR A 87 -3.11 2.23 -12.57
N SER A 88 -3.73 2.37 -13.73
CA SER A 88 -4.04 3.67 -14.30
C SER A 88 -5.45 3.64 -14.88
N PHE A 89 -6.04 4.82 -15.03
CA PHE A 89 -7.33 5.00 -15.74
C PHE A 89 -7.13 5.57 -17.15
N ASN A 90 -5.85 5.81 -17.51
CA ASN A 90 -5.42 6.20 -18.83
C ASN A 90 -4.35 5.20 -19.33
N PRO A 91 -4.56 4.51 -20.49
CA PRO A 91 -3.61 3.54 -21.01
C PRO A 91 -2.19 4.11 -21.24
N GLU A 92 -2.05 5.39 -21.58
CA GLU A 92 -0.75 6.04 -21.74
C GLU A 92 0.10 6.02 -20.48
N TRP A 93 -0.53 5.94 -19.32
CA TRP A 93 0.12 5.87 -18.00
C TRP A 93 0.56 4.46 -17.62
N ASN A 94 0.24 3.45 -18.40
CA ASN A 94 0.68 2.07 -18.13
C ASN A 94 2.20 1.91 -18.19
N LYS A 95 2.90 2.80 -18.88
CA LYS A 95 4.37 2.80 -18.93
C LYS A 95 4.99 2.87 -17.54
N ILE A 96 4.50 3.76 -16.68
CA ILE A 96 5.03 3.88 -15.31
C ILE A 96 4.67 2.66 -14.45
N ASN A 97 3.47 2.09 -14.60
CA ASN A 97 3.10 0.89 -13.87
C ASN A 97 4.09 -0.26 -14.16
N LYS A 98 4.38 -0.49 -15.45
CA LYS A 98 5.35 -1.50 -15.90
C LYS A 98 6.77 -1.19 -15.44
N TYR A 99 7.16 0.09 -15.48
CA TYR A 99 8.48 0.53 -15.02
C TYR A 99 8.69 0.22 -13.52
N LEU A 100 7.72 0.56 -12.67
CA LEU A 100 7.82 0.28 -11.24
C LEU A 100 7.84 -1.23 -10.96
N ILE A 101 7.06 -2.03 -11.69
CA ILE A 101 7.14 -3.50 -11.64
C ILE A 101 8.53 -3.98 -12.03
N ALA A 102 9.09 -3.47 -13.14
CA ALA A 102 10.42 -3.84 -13.62
C ALA A 102 11.52 -3.51 -12.61
N VAL A 103 11.46 -2.34 -11.97
CA VAL A 103 12.40 -1.97 -10.89
C VAL A 103 12.33 -2.99 -9.76
N TYR A 104 11.13 -3.39 -9.33
CA TYR A 104 10.98 -4.37 -8.27
C TYR A 104 11.58 -5.73 -8.66
N GLN A 105 11.28 -6.21 -9.87
CA GLN A 105 11.74 -7.53 -10.32
C GLN A 105 13.25 -7.60 -10.56
N GLN A 106 13.86 -6.52 -11.05
CA GLN A 106 15.26 -6.51 -11.46
C GLN A 106 16.22 -5.99 -10.41
N TYR A 107 15.75 -5.13 -9.50
CA TYR A 107 16.60 -4.54 -8.44
C TYR A 107 16.18 -4.93 -7.01
N GLY A 108 15.07 -5.64 -6.85
CA GLY A 108 14.58 -6.11 -5.56
C GLY A 108 13.80 -5.08 -4.75
N ALA A 109 13.23 -5.54 -3.64
CA ALA A 109 12.26 -4.79 -2.85
C ALA A 109 12.83 -3.49 -2.24
N GLU A 110 14.05 -3.54 -1.68
CA GLU A 110 14.66 -2.38 -1.03
C GLU A 110 14.85 -1.23 -2.02
N LYS A 111 15.48 -1.53 -3.18
CA LYS A 111 15.71 -0.53 -4.22
C LYS A 111 14.40 -0.03 -4.83
N ALA A 112 13.43 -0.93 -5.02
CA ALA A 112 12.12 -0.54 -5.51
C ALA A 112 11.41 0.43 -4.57
N TRP A 113 11.50 0.24 -3.24
CA TRP A 113 10.89 1.17 -2.28
C TRP A 113 11.47 2.58 -2.39
N GLU A 114 12.81 2.71 -2.51
CA GLU A 114 13.47 4.00 -2.74
C GLU A 114 12.97 4.67 -4.03
N VAL A 115 12.92 3.91 -5.12
CA VAL A 115 12.48 4.40 -6.43
C VAL A 115 11.01 4.81 -6.42
N TYR A 116 10.14 4.07 -5.73
CA TYR A 116 8.73 4.43 -5.58
C TYR A 116 8.58 5.72 -4.76
N THR A 117 9.36 5.87 -3.69
CA THR A 117 9.39 7.10 -2.90
C THR A 117 9.80 8.29 -3.77
N GLU A 118 10.87 8.15 -4.54
CA GLU A 118 11.33 9.19 -5.44
C GLU A 118 10.28 9.54 -6.52
N TRP A 119 9.62 8.53 -7.10
CA TRP A 119 8.55 8.78 -8.08
C TRP A 119 7.41 9.59 -7.48
N TYR A 120 6.93 9.18 -6.31
CA TYR A 120 5.80 9.86 -5.67
C TYR A 120 6.16 11.26 -5.16
N ASP A 121 7.41 11.51 -4.77
CA ASP A 121 7.85 12.83 -4.34
C ASP A 121 8.04 13.78 -5.53
N ASN A 122 8.81 13.39 -6.55
CA ASN A 122 9.23 14.28 -7.62
C ASN A 122 9.24 13.65 -9.02
N GLY A 123 9.39 12.33 -9.16
CA GLY A 123 9.64 11.65 -10.44
C GLY A 123 8.56 11.91 -11.50
N LYS A 124 7.31 12.02 -11.09
CA LYS A 124 6.17 12.30 -11.99
C LYS A 124 6.26 13.66 -12.68
N TYR A 125 7.04 14.61 -12.14
CA TYR A 125 7.27 15.94 -12.72
C TYR A 125 8.52 16.01 -13.60
N SER A 126 9.36 14.93 -13.59
CA SER A 126 10.63 14.84 -14.32
C SER A 126 10.77 13.47 -14.98
N GLN A 127 9.74 13.06 -15.72
CA GLN A 127 9.55 11.67 -16.18
C GLN A 127 10.68 11.16 -17.09
N GLU A 128 11.16 11.96 -18.04
CA GLU A 128 12.23 11.55 -18.96
C GLU A 128 13.49 11.18 -18.18
N SER A 129 13.98 12.10 -17.35
CA SER A 129 15.17 11.85 -16.53
C SER A 129 14.97 10.73 -15.49
N PHE A 130 13.73 10.49 -15.05
CA PHE A 130 13.42 9.40 -14.14
C PHE A 130 13.52 8.04 -14.85
N PHE A 131 12.99 7.92 -16.06
CA PHE A 131 13.05 6.68 -16.82
C PHE A 131 14.48 6.30 -17.27
N ASP A 132 15.34 7.28 -17.41
CA ASP A 132 16.74 7.06 -17.84
C ASP A 132 17.67 6.65 -16.69
N LYS A 133 17.19 6.68 -15.43
CA LYS A 133 18.03 6.36 -14.27
C LYS A 133 18.47 4.90 -14.19
N PHE A 134 17.66 3.99 -14.70
CA PHE A 134 17.90 2.55 -14.56
C PHE A 134 17.89 1.87 -15.93
N HIS A 135 18.88 1.00 -16.14
CA HIS A 135 18.92 0.13 -17.32
C HIS A 135 18.01 -1.09 -17.08
N LEU A 136 16.73 -0.96 -17.42
CA LEU A 136 15.73 -2.00 -17.25
C LEU A 136 15.49 -2.73 -18.57
N ASP A 137 15.44 -4.05 -18.51
CA ASP A 137 14.85 -4.84 -19.59
C ASP A 137 13.32 -4.74 -19.53
N MET A 138 12.78 -3.79 -20.28
CA MET A 138 11.34 -3.53 -20.33
C MET A 138 10.57 -4.53 -21.21
N ASN A 139 11.27 -5.42 -21.93
CA ASN A 139 10.65 -6.42 -22.82
C ASN A 139 10.46 -7.78 -22.15
N SER A 140 10.77 -7.90 -20.86
CA SER A 140 10.60 -9.14 -20.10
C SER A 140 9.12 -9.54 -20.03
N ASP A 141 8.82 -10.79 -20.38
CA ASP A 141 7.47 -11.38 -20.24
C ASP A 141 6.98 -11.39 -18.79
N ASP A 142 7.89 -11.38 -17.82
CA ASP A 142 7.55 -11.35 -16.39
C ASP A 142 6.90 -10.02 -15.99
N ILE A 143 7.36 -8.91 -16.57
CA ILE A 143 6.76 -7.58 -16.34
C ILE A 143 5.34 -7.55 -16.88
N GLU A 144 5.15 -8.03 -18.11
CA GLU A 144 3.82 -8.05 -18.72
C GLU A 144 2.87 -8.96 -17.95
N ARG A 145 3.33 -10.13 -17.51
CA ARG A 145 2.56 -11.08 -16.71
C ARG A 145 2.10 -10.49 -15.37
N GLU A 146 3.01 -9.80 -14.67
CA GLU A 146 2.66 -9.12 -13.41
C GLU A 146 1.71 -7.94 -13.65
N PHE A 147 1.94 -7.16 -14.70
CA PHE A 147 1.03 -6.07 -15.07
C PHE A 147 -0.38 -6.59 -15.39
N GLN A 148 -0.50 -7.70 -16.12
CA GLN A 148 -1.80 -8.32 -16.41
C GLN A 148 -2.46 -8.88 -15.15
N ARG A 149 -1.69 -9.37 -14.18
CA ARG A 149 -2.19 -9.78 -12.86
C ARG A 149 -2.82 -8.60 -12.11
N HIS A 150 -2.18 -7.43 -12.10
CA HIS A 150 -2.73 -6.20 -11.52
C HIS A 150 -4.05 -5.79 -12.21
N GLU A 151 -4.06 -5.83 -13.54
CA GLU A 151 -5.27 -5.50 -14.31
C GLU A 151 -6.40 -6.51 -14.08
N GLN A 152 -6.09 -7.79 -13.93
CA GLN A 152 -7.07 -8.82 -13.59
C GLN A 152 -7.65 -8.58 -12.20
N TRP A 153 -6.82 -8.28 -11.21
CA TRP A 153 -7.26 -7.96 -9.86
C TRP A 153 -8.18 -6.73 -9.83
N LYS A 154 -7.82 -5.67 -10.55
CA LYS A 154 -8.68 -4.48 -10.73
C LYS A 154 -10.05 -4.85 -11.31
N ARG A 155 -10.09 -5.70 -12.34
CA ARG A 155 -11.35 -6.14 -12.95
C ARG A 155 -12.20 -6.97 -11.99
N SER A 156 -11.59 -7.86 -11.21
CA SER A 156 -12.31 -8.73 -10.26
C SER A 156 -12.89 -7.95 -9.08
N THR A 157 -12.15 -6.97 -8.55
CA THR A 157 -12.58 -6.15 -7.40
C THR A 157 -13.50 -5.01 -7.78
N LYS A 158 -13.49 -4.59 -9.06
CA LYS A 158 -14.25 -3.44 -9.58
C LYS A 158 -13.94 -2.11 -8.88
N PHE A 159 -12.74 -1.99 -8.27
CA PHE A 159 -12.31 -0.73 -7.70
C PHE A 159 -12.08 0.33 -8.80
N ASN A 160 -12.60 1.52 -8.56
CA ASN A 160 -12.56 2.66 -9.48
C ASN A 160 -11.95 3.93 -8.87
N ALA A 161 -11.38 3.83 -7.67
CA ALA A 161 -10.76 4.94 -6.96
C ALA A 161 -9.40 4.53 -6.36
N THR A 162 -8.45 5.45 -6.39
CA THR A 162 -7.12 5.29 -5.80
C THR A 162 -6.78 6.47 -4.89
N PRO A 163 -6.07 6.26 -3.77
CA PRO A 163 -5.67 4.95 -3.26
C PRO A 163 -6.86 4.18 -2.67
N THR A 164 -6.91 2.87 -2.86
CA THR A 164 -7.75 1.98 -2.05
C THR A 164 -6.84 1.09 -1.22
N ILE A 165 -7.07 1.03 0.09
CA ILE A 165 -6.25 0.29 1.04
C ILE A 165 -7.09 -0.82 1.67
N LEU A 166 -6.54 -2.04 1.64
CA LEU A 166 -7.13 -3.18 2.32
C LEU A 166 -6.13 -3.72 3.35
N VAL A 167 -6.65 -4.24 4.45
CA VAL A 167 -5.89 -5.00 5.43
C VAL A 167 -6.50 -6.40 5.51
N ASN A 168 -5.70 -7.43 5.21
CA ASN A 168 -6.16 -8.81 5.10
C ASN A 168 -7.43 -8.96 4.21
N GLY A 169 -7.41 -8.25 3.07
CA GLY A 169 -8.48 -8.24 2.08
C GLY A 169 -9.73 -7.42 2.44
N GLY A 170 -9.82 -6.85 3.64
CA GLY A 170 -10.94 -6.01 4.06
C GLY A 170 -10.57 -4.53 4.13
N LYS A 171 -11.54 -3.64 3.95
CA LYS A 171 -11.32 -2.20 4.17
C LYS A 171 -10.93 -1.91 5.61
N ILE A 172 -10.16 -0.84 5.82
CA ILE A 172 -9.81 -0.37 7.16
C ILE A 172 -11.09 0.10 7.86
N PRO A 173 -11.42 -0.41 9.08
CA PRO A 173 -12.61 0.00 9.79
C PRO A 173 -12.62 1.49 10.14
N TYR A 174 -13.81 2.07 10.24
CA TYR A 174 -13.97 3.45 10.68
C TYR A 174 -13.26 3.68 12.02
N GLY A 175 -12.57 4.80 12.13
CA GLY A 175 -11.79 5.17 13.33
C GLY A 175 -10.36 4.64 13.36
N TYR A 176 -9.95 3.77 12.43
CA TYR A 176 -8.56 3.35 12.27
C TYR A 176 -7.85 4.16 11.19
N ASN A 177 -6.58 4.40 11.41
CA ASN A 177 -5.65 4.93 10.42
C ASN A 177 -4.72 3.81 9.92
N ILE A 178 -4.09 4.02 8.77
CA ILE A 178 -3.15 3.03 8.24
C ILE A 178 -1.97 2.79 9.20
N GLU A 179 -1.54 3.80 9.92
CA GLU A 179 -0.44 3.71 10.88
C GLU A 179 -0.78 2.85 12.10
N ASP A 180 -2.06 2.70 12.44
CA ASP A 180 -2.50 1.84 13.55
C ASP A 180 -2.22 0.36 13.27
N VAL A 181 -2.11 -0.01 11.99
CA VAL A 181 -1.92 -1.41 11.54
C VAL A 181 -0.63 -2.01 12.08
N GLN A 182 0.42 -1.22 12.31
CA GLN A 182 1.69 -1.69 12.91
C GLN A 182 1.53 -2.32 14.29
N TYR A 183 0.44 -2.04 14.99
CA TYR A 183 0.18 -2.55 16.35
C TYR A 183 -0.77 -3.75 16.38
N LEU A 184 -1.19 -4.26 15.23
CA LEU A 184 -2.12 -5.38 15.11
C LEU A 184 -1.42 -6.73 14.94
N SER A 185 -0.08 -6.73 14.79
CA SER A 185 0.76 -7.94 14.62
C SER A 185 0.89 -8.74 15.91
#